data_e75023ace561f0d907eb46491bc4d7e6
#
_entry.id   e75023ace561f0d907eb46491bc4d7e6
#
_cell.length_a   1.000
_cell.length_b   1.000
_cell.length_c   1.000
_cell.angle_alpha   90.00
_cell.angle_beta   90.00
_cell.angle_gamma   90.00
#
_symmetry.space_group_name_H-M   'P 1'
#
loop_
_entity.id
_entity.type
_entity.pdbx_description
1 polymer ?
#
loop_
_entity_poly.entity_id
_entity_poly.type
_entity_poly.pdbx_seq_one_letter_code
_entity_poly.pdbx_strand_id
1 'polypeptide(L)'
;MIGKKVTFWAHEVVKPYLKDALVLVDGTMGNGQDTLFLRENSLAEAKVYSFDIQPIALEMTAKVLSKQAQLGAVELILGNHKDINEFIPTKIDVGMLNLGYLPQGNKDITTLTENTIFTLEIWLEKLSLHGLISVVCYPGHVEGEQEYLA
;
A
#
# COMPACT_ATOMS: atom_id res chain seq x y z
N MET A 1 0.71 5.69 -22.66
CA MET A 1 -0.62 6.31 -22.58
C MET A 1 -0.57 7.59 -21.78
N ILE A 2 -0.58 8.67 -22.48
CA ILE A 2 -0.52 9.99 -21.87
C ILE A 2 -1.82 10.26 -21.12
N GLY A 3 -1.71 10.82 -19.93
CA GLY A 3 -2.87 11.14 -19.13
C GLY A 3 -3.28 10.08 -18.13
N LYS A 4 -2.74 8.88 -18.22
CA LYS A 4 -3.01 7.88 -17.20
C LYS A 4 -1.99 8.01 -16.08
N LYS A 5 -2.48 8.04 -14.85
CA LYS A 5 -1.61 8.12 -13.68
C LYS A 5 -0.93 6.78 -13.46
N VAL A 6 0.24 6.82 -12.83
CA VAL A 6 0.98 5.60 -12.50
C VAL A 6 0.14 4.66 -11.62
N THR A 7 -0.72 5.21 -10.78
CA THR A 7 -1.61 4.42 -9.93
C THR A 7 -2.57 3.56 -10.75
N PHE A 8 -3.02 4.07 -11.90
CA PHE A 8 -3.86 3.28 -12.80
C PHE A 8 -3.12 2.01 -13.24
N TRP A 9 -1.87 2.17 -13.65
CA TRP A 9 -1.08 1.03 -14.12
C TRP A 9 -0.78 0.05 -13.00
N ALA A 10 -0.52 0.56 -11.80
CA ALA A 10 -0.32 -0.31 -10.64
C ALA A 10 -1.58 -1.15 -10.40
N HIS A 11 -2.75 -0.53 -10.46
CA HIS A 11 -4.01 -1.25 -10.29
C HIS A 11 -4.20 -2.33 -11.36
N GLU A 12 -3.85 -2.02 -12.61
CA GLU A 12 -3.98 -3.00 -13.68
C GLU A 12 -3.07 -4.21 -13.49
N VAL A 13 -1.86 -3.99 -12.99
CA VAL A 13 -0.92 -5.07 -12.72
C VAL A 13 -1.37 -5.92 -11.54
N VAL A 14 -1.89 -5.29 -10.49
CA VAL A 14 -2.30 -5.98 -9.27
C VAL A 14 -3.59 -6.77 -9.46
N LYS A 15 -4.51 -6.26 -10.25
CA LYS A 15 -5.87 -6.79 -10.33
C LYS A 15 -5.96 -8.30 -10.54
N PRO A 16 -5.19 -8.91 -11.45
CA PRO A 16 -5.29 -10.37 -11.65
C PRO A 16 -4.92 -11.19 -10.41
N TYR A 17 -4.13 -10.63 -9.51
CA TYR A 17 -3.68 -11.33 -8.32
C TYR A 17 -4.72 -11.31 -7.20
N LEU A 18 -5.78 -10.51 -7.35
CA LEU A 18 -6.79 -10.36 -6.30
C LEU A 18 -7.84 -11.46 -6.32
N LYS A 19 -7.96 -12.19 -7.40
CA LYS A 19 -9.07 -13.14 -7.56
C LYS A 19 -9.04 -14.27 -6.53
N ASP A 20 -7.87 -14.64 -6.02
CA ASP A 20 -7.73 -15.70 -5.02
C ASP A 20 -7.11 -15.20 -3.72
N ALA A 21 -6.81 -13.91 -3.63
CA ALA A 21 -6.13 -13.34 -2.48
C ALA A 21 -7.07 -13.21 -1.28
N LEU A 22 -6.56 -13.55 -0.10
CA LEU A 22 -7.33 -13.47 1.13
C LEU A 22 -6.80 -12.43 2.10
N VAL A 23 -5.52 -12.09 2.02
CA VAL A 23 -4.89 -11.11 2.91
C VAL A 23 -4.21 -10.04 2.07
N LEU A 24 -4.72 -8.83 2.15
CA LEU A 24 -4.29 -7.72 1.31
C LEU A 24 -3.81 -6.57 2.19
N VAL A 25 -2.77 -5.88 1.74
CA VAL A 25 -2.17 -4.79 2.51
C VAL A 25 -1.99 -3.56 1.65
N ASP A 26 -2.48 -2.43 2.15
CA ASP A 26 -2.16 -1.11 1.61
C ASP A 26 -1.24 -0.45 2.64
N GLY A 27 0.03 -0.34 2.32
CA GLY A 27 1.02 0.21 3.24
C GLY A 27 1.08 1.73 3.28
N THR A 28 0.35 2.37 2.39
CA THR A 28 0.37 3.83 2.23
C THR A 28 -1.04 4.34 1.96
N MET A 29 -1.86 4.26 2.98
CA MET A 29 -3.30 4.53 2.89
C MET A 29 -3.65 5.85 2.20
N GLY A 30 -3.03 6.93 2.63
CA GLY A 30 -3.24 8.25 2.05
C GLY A 30 -4.70 8.65 2.03
N ASN A 31 -5.21 8.93 0.84
CA ASN A 31 -6.63 9.32 0.68
C ASN A 31 -7.56 8.12 0.44
N GLY A 32 -7.03 6.90 0.52
CA GLY A 32 -7.85 5.70 0.49
C GLY A 32 -8.09 5.06 -0.87
N GLN A 33 -7.49 5.57 -1.93
CA GLN A 33 -7.78 5.05 -3.27
C GLN A 33 -7.29 3.61 -3.47
N ASP A 34 -6.10 3.29 -2.99
CA ASP A 34 -5.58 1.93 -3.12
C ASP A 34 -6.36 0.98 -2.20
N THR A 35 -6.69 1.43 -1.00
CA THR A 35 -7.52 0.63 -0.08
C THR A 35 -8.87 0.30 -0.71
N LEU A 36 -9.51 1.30 -1.30
CA LEU A 36 -10.79 1.11 -1.98
C LEU A 36 -10.64 0.13 -3.14
N PHE A 37 -9.61 0.31 -3.95
CA PHE A 37 -9.34 -0.57 -5.08
C PHE A 37 -9.20 -2.03 -4.61
N LEU A 38 -8.40 -2.25 -3.58
CA LEU A 38 -8.21 -3.60 -3.04
C LEU A 38 -9.53 -4.19 -2.57
N ARG A 39 -10.33 -3.39 -1.85
CA ARG A 39 -11.60 -3.88 -1.33
C ARG A 39 -12.60 -4.20 -2.43
N GLU A 40 -12.68 -3.34 -3.43
CA GLU A 40 -13.68 -3.52 -4.50
C GLU A 40 -13.36 -4.67 -5.44
N ASN A 41 -12.10 -5.02 -5.57
CA ASN A 41 -11.66 -6.02 -6.55
C ASN A 41 -11.24 -7.35 -5.91
N SER A 42 -11.47 -7.52 -4.64
CA SER A 42 -11.10 -8.75 -3.93
C SER A 42 -12.34 -9.54 -3.53
N LEU A 43 -12.12 -10.76 -3.08
CA LEU A 43 -13.19 -11.64 -2.60
C LEU A 43 -13.87 -11.01 -1.37
N ALA A 44 -15.15 -11.33 -1.19
CA ALA A 44 -15.89 -10.83 -0.02
C ALA A 44 -15.24 -11.27 1.29
N GLU A 45 -14.67 -12.46 1.32
CA GLU A 45 -14.02 -13.00 2.52
C GLU A 45 -12.59 -12.51 2.72
N ALA A 46 -12.02 -11.79 1.74
CA ALA A 46 -10.67 -11.25 1.88
C ALA A 46 -10.65 -10.11 2.89
N LYS A 47 -9.52 -9.96 3.57
CA LYS A 47 -9.32 -8.87 4.51
C LYS A 47 -8.25 -7.92 4.01
N VAL A 48 -8.53 -6.63 4.10
CA VAL A 48 -7.60 -5.56 3.73
C VAL A 48 -7.10 -4.90 5.01
N TYR A 49 -5.78 -4.82 5.15
CA TYR A 49 -5.13 -4.07 6.23
C TYR A 49 -4.52 -2.83 5.59
N SER A 50 -4.81 -1.67 6.14
CA SER A 50 -4.38 -0.42 5.52
C SER A 50 -3.67 0.44 6.56
N PHE A 51 -2.48 0.91 6.22
CA PHE A 51 -1.58 1.60 7.16
C PHE A 51 -1.30 3.03 6.74
N ASP A 52 -1.24 3.91 7.70
CA ASP A 52 -0.69 5.24 7.52
C ASP A 52 -0.24 5.77 8.88
N ILE A 53 0.78 6.62 8.87
CA ILE A 53 1.28 7.23 10.09
C ILE A 53 0.53 8.51 10.44
N GLN A 54 -0.31 9.01 9.54
CA GLN A 54 -1.04 10.26 9.74
C GLN A 54 -2.51 10.00 10.04
N PRO A 55 -3.03 10.52 11.17
CA PRO A 55 -4.43 10.32 11.51
C PRO A 55 -5.40 10.80 10.44
N ILE A 56 -5.05 11.88 9.71
CA ILE A 56 -5.93 12.40 8.66
C ILE A 56 -6.16 11.38 7.56
N ALA A 57 -5.19 10.52 7.29
CA ALA A 57 -5.34 9.48 6.28
C ALA A 57 -6.45 8.50 6.65
N LEU A 58 -6.53 8.14 7.93
CA LEU A 58 -7.58 7.25 8.41
C LEU A 58 -8.96 7.88 8.24
N GLU A 59 -9.07 9.16 8.55
CA GLU A 59 -10.34 9.87 8.40
C GLU A 59 -10.79 9.93 6.94
N MET A 60 -9.86 10.28 6.06
CA MET A 60 -10.16 10.37 4.62
C MET A 60 -10.55 9.02 4.05
N THR A 61 -9.81 8.00 4.42
CA THR A 61 -10.08 6.65 3.92
C THR A 61 -11.41 6.13 4.45
N ALA A 62 -11.70 6.36 5.72
CA ALA A 62 -12.98 5.95 6.28
C ALA A 62 -14.14 6.60 5.52
N LYS A 63 -14.01 7.87 5.15
CA LYS A 63 -15.03 8.56 4.36
C LYS A 63 -15.22 7.94 2.98
N VAL A 64 -14.12 7.61 2.32
CA VAL A 64 -14.17 6.97 1.01
C VAL A 64 -14.87 5.62 1.11
N LEU A 65 -14.52 4.82 2.10
CA LEU A 65 -15.10 3.49 2.29
C LEU A 65 -16.57 3.55 2.69
N SER A 66 -16.97 4.57 3.43
CA SER A 66 -18.35 4.67 3.91
C SER A 66 -19.37 4.85 2.79
N LYS A 67 -18.91 5.23 1.61
CA LYS A 67 -19.77 5.38 0.44
C LYS A 67 -20.07 4.06 -0.25
N GLN A 68 -19.39 2.99 0.17
CA GLN A 68 -19.58 1.67 -0.43
C GLN A 68 -20.59 0.87 0.40
N ALA A 69 -21.50 0.19 -0.28
CA ALA A 69 -22.55 -0.56 0.39
C ALA A 69 -22.05 -1.79 1.11
N GLN A 70 -20.93 -2.34 0.63
CA GLN A 70 -20.35 -3.58 1.20
C GLN A 70 -18.89 -3.33 1.51
N LEU A 71 -18.62 -3.07 2.76
CA LEU A 71 -17.25 -2.77 3.16
C LEU A 71 -16.36 -3.98 3.32
N GLY A 72 -16.94 -5.16 3.53
CA GLY A 72 -16.11 -6.31 3.81
C GLY A 72 -15.16 -6.02 4.96
N ALA A 73 -14.15 -6.83 5.13
CA ALA A 73 -13.20 -6.67 6.23
C ALA A 73 -12.08 -5.72 5.83
N VAL A 74 -12.11 -4.50 6.35
CA VAL A 74 -11.02 -3.54 6.18
C VAL A 74 -10.64 -3.04 7.57
N GLU A 75 -9.37 -3.13 7.88
CA GLU A 75 -8.83 -2.61 9.12
C GLU A 75 -7.92 -1.43 8.82
N LEU A 76 -8.26 -0.26 9.34
CA LEU A 76 -7.45 0.94 9.17
C LEU A 76 -6.55 1.09 10.37
N ILE A 77 -5.26 1.15 10.13
CA ILE A 77 -4.24 1.11 11.19
C ILE A 77 -3.40 2.38 11.16
N LEU A 78 -3.37 3.06 12.30
CA LEU A 78 -2.46 4.18 12.50
C LEU A 78 -1.12 3.58 12.89
N GLY A 79 -0.24 3.44 11.92
CA GLY A 79 1.05 2.79 12.16
C GLY A 79 1.91 2.79 10.91
N ASN A 80 3.12 2.30 11.08
CA ASN A 80 4.10 2.26 10.02
C ASN A 80 4.01 0.93 9.26
N HIS A 81 4.09 0.99 7.94
CA HIS A 81 3.99 -0.20 7.11
C HIS A 81 5.12 -1.22 7.36
N LYS A 82 6.19 -0.83 8.03
CA LYS A 82 7.23 -1.80 8.42
C LYS A 82 6.80 -2.71 9.57
N ASP A 83 5.75 -2.32 10.28
CA ASP A 83 5.32 -3.02 11.49
C ASP A 83 4.17 -4.01 11.22
N ILE A 84 4.03 -4.48 9.99
CA ILE A 84 2.92 -5.36 9.62
C ILE A 84 2.88 -6.63 10.46
N ASN A 85 4.02 -7.11 10.93
CA ASN A 85 4.04 -8.34 11.75
C ASN A 85 3.33 -8.18 13.09
N GLU A 86 3.16 -6.94 13.55
CA GLU A 86 2.44 -6.68 14.79
C GLU A 86 0.92 -6.78 14.62
N PHE A 87 0.44 -6.67 13.39
CA PHE A 87 -0.99 -6.60 13.11
C PHE A 87 -1.51 -7.77 12.29
N ILE A 88 -0.66 -8.36 11.48
CA ILE A 88 -1.05 -9.42 10.55
C ILE A 88 -0.33 -10.71 10.92
N PRO A 89 -1.06 -11.69 11.48
CA PRO A 89 -0.41 -12.92 11.96
C PRO A 89 -0.08 -13.93 10.86
N THR A 90 -0.62 -13.74 9.67
CA THR A 90 -0.47 -14.70 8.57
C THR A 90 0.39 -14.14 7.45
N LYS A 91 0.62 -14.94 6.42
CA LYS A 91 1.24 -14.45 5.18
C LYS A 91 0.33 -13.46 4.50
N ILE A 92 0.91 -12.57 3.69
CA ILE A 92 0.13 -11.64 2.88
C ILE A 92 0.15 -12.11 1.43
N ASP A 93 -0.96 -11.89 0.74
CA ASP A 93 -1.08 -12.32 -0.65
C ASP A 93 -0.80 -11.20 -1.64
N VAL A 94 -1.23 -9.99 -1.33
CA VAL A 94 -0.98 -8.82 -2.16
C VAL A 94 -0.68 -7.63 -1.26
N GLY A 95 0.40 -6.92 -1.59
CA GLY A 95 0.74 -5.69 -0.89
C GLY A 95 0.96 -4.56 -1.86
N MET A 96 0.56 -3.36 -1.48
CA MET A 96 0.76 -2.15 -2.28
C MET A 96 1.45 -1.08 -1.46
N LEU A 97 2.49 -0.48 -2.03
CA LEU A 97 3.18 0.66 -1.47
C LEU A 97 3.23 1.76 -2.53
N ASN A 98 2.65 2.89 -2.21
CA ASN A 98 2.68 4.05 -3.08
C ASN A 98 3.51 5.11 -2.36
N LEU A 99 4.82 5.11 -2.64
CA LEU A 99 5.78 5.93 -1.93
C LEU A 99 5.69 7.35 -2.47
N GLY A 100 4.95 8.15 -1.75
CA GLY A 100 4.57 9.45 -2.19
C GLY A 100 5.69 10.46 -2.14
N TYR A 101 5.40 11.58 -2.73
CA TYR A 101 6.22 12.75 -2.71
C TYR A 101 6.21 13.37 -1.31
N LEU A 102 7.40 13.70 -0.82
CA LEU A 102 7.55 14.40 0.45
C LEU A 102 7.95 15.84 0.16
N PRO A 103 7.02 16.80 0.30
CA PRO A 103 7.32 18.20 -0.04
C PRO A 103 8.50 18.76 0.75
N GLN A 104 8.71 18.29 1.95
CA GLN A 104 9.77 18.72 2.83
C GLN A 104 10.90 17.72 2.87
N GLY A 105 11.03 16.91 1.84
CA GLY A 105 11.88 15.73 1.83
C GLY A 105 13.38 15.95 1.89
N ASN A 106 13.80 16.99 2.56
CA ASN A 106 15.20 17.32 2.71
C ASN A 106 15.87 16.65 3.91
N LYS A 107 15.07 16.02 4.76
CA LYS A 107 15.60 15.39 5.96
C LYS A 107 15.87 13.93 5.72
N ASP A 108 17.12 13.54 5.90
CA ASP A 108 17.46 12.12 5.98
C ASP A 108 16.90 11.29 4.83
N ILE A 109 17.11 11.75 3.61
CA ILE A 109 16.69 11.05 2.40
C ILE A 109 17.17 9.60 2.44
N THR A 110 18.43 9.39 2.85
CA THR A 110 19.00 8.05 2.95
C THR A 110 18.23 7.20 3.94
N THR A 111 17.85 7.76 5.09
CA THR A 111 17.10 7.05 6.11
C THR A 111 15.73 6.61 5.60
N LEU A 112 15.05 7.47 4.84
CA LEU A 112 13.76 7.11 4.27
C LEU A 112 13.90 5.99 3.24
N THR A 113 14.93 6.05 2.41
CA THR A 113 15.19 5.00 1.44
C THR A 113 15.51 3.69 2.14
N GLU A 114 16.33 3.74 3.19
CA GLU A 114 16.66 2.56 3.98
C GLU A 114 15.42 1.97 4.64
N ASN A 115 14.54 2.81 5.15
CA ASN A 115 13.28 2.37 5.74
C ASN A 115 12.40 1.65 4.71
N THR A 116 12.39 2.16 3.49
CA THR A 116 11.63 1.52 2.41
C THR A 116 12.19 0.14 2.10
N ILE A 117 13.50 0.03 1.99
CA ILE A 117 14.15 -1.25 1.73
C ILE A 117 13.88 -2.22 2.88
N PHE A 118 14.00 -1.75 4.10
CA PHE A 118 13.74 -2.56 5.28
C PHE A 118 12.29 -3.08 5.28
N THR A 119 11.34 -2.20 4.95
CA THR A 119 9.94 -2.59 4.84
C THR A 119 9.75 -3.68 3.79
N LEU A 120 10.37 -3.51 2.62
CA LEU A 120 10.25 -4.48 1.54
C LEU A 120 10.82 -5.84 1.94
N GLU A 121 11.93 -5.85 2.67
CA GLU A 121 12.50 -7.10 3.16
C GLU A 121 11.52 -7.83 4.09
N ILE A 122 10.89 -7.08 5.00
CA ILE A 122 9.89 -7.65 5.92
C ILE A 122 8.70 -8.21 5.14
N TRP A 123 8.21 -7.43 4.18
CA TRP A 123 7.04 -7.83 3.40
C TRP A 123 7.32 -9.04 2.52
N LEU A 124 8.53 -9.11 1.93
CA LEU A 124 8.90 -10.24 1.08
C LEU A 124 8.97 -11.55 1.89
N GLU A 125 9.48 -11.48 3.12
CA GLU A 125 9.51 -12.66 3.98
C GLU A 125 8.10 -13.12 4.35
N LYS A 126 7.17 -12.17 4.41
CA LYS A 126 5.78 -12.45 4.80
C LYS A 126 4.90 -12.82 3.60
N LEU A 127 5.41 -12.65 2.39
CA LEU A 127 4.63 -12.87 1.18
C LEU A 127 4.34 -14.35 0.97
N SER A 128 3.10 -14.65 0.63
CA SER A 128 2.71 -16.03 0.33
C SER A 128 3.27 -16.45 -1.03
N LEU A 129 3.28 -17.75 -1.27
CA LEU A 129 3.66 -18.29 -2.57
C LEU A 129 2.66 -17.76 -3.60
N HIS A 130 3.17 -17.24 -4.72
CA HIS A 130 2.38 -16.60 -5.77
C HIS A 130 1.80 -15.23 -5.38
N GLY A 131 2.26 -14.67 -4.28
CA GLY A 131 1.86 -13.32 -3.88
C GLY A 131 2.57 -12.25 -4.69
N LEU A 132 2.11 -11.01 -4.55
CA LEU A 132 2.64 -9.86 -5.27
C LEU A 132 2.75 -8.65 -4.37
N ILE A 133 3.87 -7.95 -4.49
CA ILE A 133 4.02 -6.64 -3.87
C ILE A 133 4.23 -5.62 -4.98
N SER A 134 3.39 -4.60 -5.01
CA SER A 134 3.49 -3.51 -5.98
C SER A 134 4.04 -2.28 -5.28
N VAL A 135 5.09 -1.71 -5.83
CA VAL A 135 5.72 -0.50 -5.29
C VAL A 135 5.73 0.57 -6.36
N VAL A 136 5.16 1.72 -6.04
CA VAL A 136 5.18 2.88 -6.92
C VAL A 136 6.13 3.91 -6.33
N CYS A 137 7.09 4.33 -7.13
CA CYS A 137 8.05 5.37 -6.75
C CYS A 137 7.92 6.54 -7.71
N TYR A 138 8.12 7.74 -7.17
CA TYR A 138 8.03 8.95 -7.99
C TYR A 138 9.43 9.54 -8.17
N PRO A 139 10.06 9.34 -9.33
CA PRO A 139 11.44 9.79 -9.54
C PRO A 139 11.59 11.31 -9.75
N GLY A 140 10.51 12.05 -9.68
CA GLY A 140 10.56 13.50 -9.91
C GLY A 140 11.21 14.31 -8.80
N HIS A 141 11.64 13.69 -7.71
CA HIS A 141 12.34 14.35 -6.63
C HIS A 141 13.42 13.42 -6.09
N VAL A 142 14.33 13.98 -5.28
CA VAL A 142 15.52 13.24 -4.86
C VAL A 142 15.18 11.94 -4.16
N GLU A 143 14.25 11.97 -3.24
CA GLU A 143 13.83 10.78 -2.51
C GLU A 143 13.27 9.72 -3.46
N GLY A 144 12.38 10.13 -4.33
CA GLY A 144 11.77 9.22 -5.29
C GLY A 144 12.79 8.62 -6.24
N GLU A 145 13.79 9.40 -6.66
CA GLU A 145 14.84 8.90 -7.53
C GLU A 145 15.65 7.81 -6.85
N GLN A 146 16.01 8.02 -5.59
CA GLN A 146 16.78 7.02 -4.87
C GLN A 146 16.01 5.72 -4.70
N GLU A 147 14.73 5.81 -4.40
CA GLU A 147 13.88 4.63 -4.28
C GLU A 147 13.71 3.92 -5.61
N TYR A 148 13.63 4.68 -6.68
CA TYR A 148 13.49 4.14 -8.02
C TYR A 148 14.73 3.38 -8.45
N LEU A 149 15.91 3.88 -8.07
CA LEU A 149 17.18 3.25 -8.44
C LEU A 149 17.58 2.10 -7.53
N ALA A 150 17.01 2.05 -6.34
CA ALA A 150 17.33 0.99 -5.40
C ALA A 150 16.69 -0.33 -5.81
#